data_1bc581ed08bc444e0f0b8c467dcf24b5
#
_entry.id   1bc581ed08bc444e0f0b8c467dcf24b5
#
_cell.length_a   1.000
_cell.length_b   1.000
_cell.length_c   1.000
_cell.angle_alpha   90.00
_cell.angle_beta   90.00
_cell.angle_gamma   90.00
#
_symmetry.space_group_name_H-M   'P 1'
#
loop_
_entity.id
_entity.type
_entity.pdbx_description
1 polymer ?
#
loop_
_entity_poly.entity_id
_entity_poly.type
_entity_poly.pdbx_seq_one_letter_code
_entity_poly.pdbx_strand_id
1 'polypeptide(L)'
;MQRRDICVVTLVAMFLLAVAASPAFADCTSVVVGRKASADGSVLLGHNEDNGGRIIMPQYVVPRMTHEPGEVIRFENGGTTPQVPVTWGFIWSQTPGASFSDYFVNEWGVAVASDNCGSTREDGYDKLVANGGITDGGIGYHIRRIVAERATTAREGVEIAARLVEEFGYTAGGRSYQICDSKEGWLMHIVRGKHYVAQRVPDDQVVIIPNCYVIREVDLNDKENFIASPDLIDYAVARGWYDPASGKPFDFAAAYNVPPTGKTLERGYDSRQWIGQKLITGVTPSTTPLPFAVTPAEKMTVADVMDVLSNHYEGTEYDKTNGYQTSPHWTDERVICTSSTQESSVTVLRDGVPDPIKAVCWRTNGRPCAGPYIPWYLGMTSVPEGYNWMEPVVGNSIQFAPHSALYDYDSTKAWWVFQDLQNAVDGQYGKAIGRVQQVWKDFQDEIFAEQPAVDAIVTRLAAVDEQSAKEFVTQYTNSLTTQAAAIAKELTRELVTADLH
;
A
#
# COMPACT_ATOMS: atom_id res chain seq x y z
N MET A 1 -10.91 2.77 81.34
CA MET A 1 -10.54 3.78 80.35
C MET A 1 -10.22 3.02 79.06
N GLN A 2 -11.17 2.97 78.13
CA GLN A 2 -11.04 2.27 76.86
C GLN A 2 -10.49 3.25 75.81
N ARG A 3 -9.41 2.88 75.18
CA ARG A 3 -8.94 3.55 73.95
C ARG A 3 -9.59 2.85 72.75
N ARG A 4 -10.31 3.62 71.96
CA ARG A 4 -10.85 3.19 70.67
C ARG A 4 -9.76 3.42 69.61
N ASP A 5 -9.34 2.35 68.97
CA ASP A 5 -8.50 2.39 67.78
C ASP A 5 -9.40 2.61 66.55
N ILE A 6 -9.16 3.72 65.88
CA ILE A 6 -9.86 4.03 64.61
C ILE A 6 -8.97 3.46 63.47
N CYS A 7 -9.39 2.38 62.85
CA CYS A 7 -8.82 1.90 61.61
C CYS A 7 -9.26 2.82 60.45
N VAL A 8 -8.32 3.56 59.93
CA VAL A 8 -8.50 4.28 58.64
C VAL A 8 -8.17 3.31 57.52
N VAL A 9 -9.21 2.85 56.85
CA VAL A 9 -9.09 2.07 55.61
C VAL A 9 -8.91 3.06 54.47
N THR A 10 -7.69 3.18 53.97
CA THR A 10 -7.37 3.97 52.78
C THR A 10 -7.71 3.14 51.56
N LEU A 11 -8.83 3.46 50.93
CA LEU A 11 -9.22 2.93 49.61
C LEU A 11 -8.31 3.57 48.55
N VAL A 12 -7.31 2.82 48.08
CA VAL A 12 -6.56 3.18 46.89
C VAL A 12 -7.40 2.77 45.67
N ALA A 13 -8.13 3.73 45.11
CA ALA A 13 -8.76 3.56 43.81
C ALA A 13 -7.69 3.53 42.74
N MET A 14 -7.29 2.36 42.27
CA MET A 14 -6.53 2.22 41.01
C MET A 14 -7.44 2.61 39.86
N PHE A 15 -7.29 3.82 39.37
CA PHE A 15 -7.75 4.19 38.04
C PHE A 15 -6.84 3.45 37.03
N LEU A 16 -7.30 2.31 36.54
CA LEU A 16 -6.82 1.74 35.29
C LEU A 16 -7.29 2.70 34.19
N LEU A 17 -6.39 3.60 33.79
CA LEU A 17 -6.50 4.25 32.48
C LEU A 17 -6.29 3.12 31.45
N ALA A 18 -7.39 2.54 30.99
CA ALA A 18 -7.41 1.86 29.72
C ALA A 18 -7.13 2.95 28.67
N VAL A 19 -5.88 3.08 28.27
CA VAL A 19 -5.53 3.72 27.01
C VAL A 19 -6.20 2.83 25.97
N ALA A 20 -7.39 3.21 25.53
CA ALA A 20 -7.97 2.68 24.32
C ALA A 20 -6.94 3.08 23.23
N ALA A 21 -6.11 2.13 22.83
CA ALA A 21 -5.36 2.25 21.60
C ALA A 21 -6.43 2.47 20.53
N SER A 22 -6.54 3.70 20.04
CA SER A 22 -7.30 3.94 18.83
C SER A 22 -6.79 2.94 17.81
N PRO A 23 -7.65 2.17 17.13
CA PRO A 23 -7.17 1.30 16.07
C PRO A 23 -6.35 2.18 15.14
N ALA A 24 -5.08 1.83 14.94
CA ALA A 24 -4.24 2.50 13.96
C ALA A 24 -4.91 2.27 12.61
N PHE A 25 -5.57 3.30 12.10
CA PHE A 25 -6.12 3.26 10.75
C PHE A 25 -4.93 3.35 9.81
N ALA A 26 -4.72 2.31 9.01
CA ALA A 26 -3.80 2.38 7.89
C ALA A 26 -4.40 3.35 6.86
N ASP A 27 -3.69 4.44 6.65
CA ASP A 27 -4.12 5.56 5.83
C ASP A 27 -3.21 5.67 4.59
N CYS A 28 -3.21 4.65 3.75
CA CYS A 28 -2.37 4.52 2.56
C CYS A 28 -2.76 5.50 1.44
N THR A 29 -1.90 5.61 0.42
CA THR A 29 -2.22 6.29 -0.84
C THR A 29 -1.62 5.50 -1.99
N SER A 30 -2.43 5.20 -3.01
CA SER A 30 -1.98 4.48 -4.20
C SER A 30 -2.16 5.27 -5.49
N VAL A 31 -1.34 4.92 -6.49
CA VAL A 31 -1.38 5.47 -7.85
C VAL A 31 -1.32 4.30 -8.83
N VAL A 32 -2.28 4.23 -9.77
CA VAL A 32 -2.22 3.27 -10.87
C VAL A 32 -2.14 4.02 -12.19
N VAL A 33 -1.08 3.76 -12.96
CA VAL A 33 -0.86 4.36 -14.28
C VAL A 33 -1.11 3.33 -15.37
N GLY A 34 -2.05 3.59 -16.23
CA GLY A 34 -2.36 2.75 -17.39
C GLY A 34 -1.19 2.73 -18.40
N ARG A 35 -1.04 1.62 -19.10
CA ARG A 35 0.14 1.37 -19.96
C ARG A 35 0.37 2.38 -21.08
N LYS A 36 -0.68 3.08 -21.56
CA LYS A 36 -0.54 4.15 -22.56
C LYS A 36 -0.32 5.52 -21.93
N ALA A 37 -0.59 5.64 -20.61
CA ALA A 37 -0.28 6.82 -19.82
C ALA A 37 1.16 6.82 -19.33
N SER A 38 1.86 5.68 -19.32
CA SER A 38 3.27 5.58 -18.96
C SER A 38 4.21 5.87 -20.13
N ALA A 39 5.43 6.30 -19.82
CA ALA A 39 6.42 6.70 -20.82
C ALA A 39 6.98 5.54 -21.64
N ASP A 40 7.10 4.35 -21.03
CA ASP A 40 7.70 3.15 -21.61
C ASP A 40 6.67 2.06 -22.00
N GLY A 41 5.38 2.31 -21.80
CA GLY A 41 4.31 1.35 -22.09
C GLY A 41 4.08 0.30 -21.02
N SER A 42 4.74 0.37 -19.87
CA SER A 42 4.47 -0.46 -18.70
C SER A 42 3.23 0.02 -17.93
N VAL A 43 2.67 -0.85 -17.08
CA VAL A 43 1.73 -0.44 -16.04
C VAL A 43 2.53 -0.08 -14.80
N LEU A 44 2.21 1.05 -14.14
CA LEU A 44 2.86 1.44 -12.91
C LEU A 44 1.88 1.34 -11.74
N LEU A 45 2.32 0.72 -10.65
CA LEU A 45 1.60 0.70 -9.37
C LEU A 45 2.45 1.36 -8.29
N GLY A 46 2.05 2.56 -7.88
CA GLY A 46 2.62 3.29 -6.75
C GLY A 46 1.80 3.07 -5.49
N HIS A 47 2.46 2.92 -4.33
CA HIS A 47 1.80 2.73 -3.04
C HIS A 47 2.63 3.26 -1.89
N ASN A 48 2.02 4.10 -1.03
CA ASN A 48 2.51 4.43 0.30
C ASN A 48 1.76 3.59 1.33
N GLU A 49 2.49 2.80 2.10
CA GLU A 49 1.97 2.10 3.26
C GLU A 49 2.08 3.00 4.49
N ASP A 50 0.94 3.50 4.96
CA ASP A 50 0.87 4.35 6.15
C ASP A 50 0.24 3.57 7.32
N ASN A 51 1.03 3.30 8.35
CA ASN A 51 0.58 2.57 9.51
C ASN A 51 1.06 3.26 10.80
N GLY A 52 0.18 3.44 11.78
CA GLY A 52 0.48 4.19 13.00
C GLY A 52 1.48 3.55 13.95
N GLY A 53 2.01 2.38 13.65
CA GLY A 53 3.00 1.68 14.46
C GLY A 53 4.45 1.91 14.00
N ARG A 54 5.42 1.76 14.92
CA ARG A 54 6.83 1.63 14.59
C ARG A 54 7.20 0.16 14.70
N ILE A 55 7.30 -0.51 13.57
CA ILE A 55 7.62 -1.93 13.48
C ILE A 55 8.53 -2.15 12.29
N ILE A 56 9.49 -3.05 12.43
CA ILE A 56 10.32 -3.46 11.29
C ILE A 56 9.40 -3.99 10.19
N MET A 57 9.58 -3.50 8.96
CA MET A 57 8.91 -3.97 7.76
C MET A 57 9.76 -5.04 7.07
N PRO A 58 9.63 -6.33 7.40
CA PRO A 58 10.43 -7.38 6.79
C PRO A 58 10.06 -7.59 5.33
N GLN A 59 11.07 -7.93 4.54
CA GLN A 59 10.96 -8.26 3.13
C GLN A 59 11.27 -9.72 2.93
N TYR A 60 10.56 -10.38 2.03
CA TYR A 60 10.75 -11.81 1.75
C TYR A 60 10.72 -12.10 0.25
N VAL A 61 11.52 -13.07 -0.15
CA VAL A 61 11.36 -13.80 -1.40
C VAL A 61 10.78 -15.16 -1.03
N VAL A 62 9.55 -15.41 -1.41
CA VAL A 62 8.85 -16.68 -1.17
C VAL A 62 8.90 -17.49 -2.46
N PRO A 63 9.48 -18.69 -2.45
CA PRO A 63 9.54 -19.53 -3.65
C PRO A 63 8.17 -20.12 -3.98
N ARG A 64 8.03 -20.61 -5.22
CA ARG A 64 6.90 -21.48 -5.61
C ARG A 64 6.87 -22.71 -4.71
N MET A 65 5.68 -23.09 -4.23
CA MET A 65 5.51 -24.23 -3.31
C MET A 65 4.49 -25.23 -3.85
N THR A 66 4.71 -26.50 -3.52
CA THR A 66 3.73 -27.58 -3.72
C THR A 66 3.06 -27.92 -2.41
N HIS A 67 1.79 -28.28 -2.45
CA HIS A 67 0.96 -28.53 -1.29
C HIS A 67 0.37 -29.94 -1.32
N GLU A 68 0.18 -30.54 -0.15
CA GLU A 68 -0.38 -31.86 -0.01
C GLU A 68 -1.92 -31.85 -0.29
N PRO A 69 -2.46 -32.93 -0.85
CA PRO A 69 -3.89 -33.05 -1.04
C PRO A 69 -4.67 -32.92 0.26
N GLY A 70 -5.66 -32.01 0.28
CA GLY A 70 -6.49 -31.76 1.45
C GLY A 70 -5.95 -30.69 2.41
N GLU A 71 -4.83 -30.05 2.09
CA GLU A 71 -4.35 -28.88 2.81
C GLU A 71 -5.34 -27.71 2.69
N VAL A 72 -5.47 -26.92 3.74
CA VAL A 72 -6.40 -25.80 3.81
C VAL A 72 -5.70 -24.54 4.32
N ILE A 73 -6.12 -23.40 3.79
CA ILE A 73 -5.77 -22.08 4.34
C ILE A 73 -6.79 -21.75 5.44
N ARG A 74 -6.30 -21.34 6.62
CA ARG A 74 -7.15 -20.84 7.71
C ARG A 74 -7.09 -19.32 7.74
N PHE A 75 -8.26 -18.68 7.80
CA PHE A 75 -8.39 -17.23 7.95
C PHE A 75 -8.30 -16.80 9.41
N GLU A 76 -8.15 -15.49 9.62
CA GLU A 76 -8.00 -14.87 10.94
C GLU A 76 -9.13 -15.25 11.92
N ASN A 77 -10.36 -15.32 11.42
CA ASN A 77 -11.56 -15.59 12.24
C ASN A 77 -12.02 -17.05 12.18
N GLY A 78 -11.17 -17.97 11.70
CA GLY A 78 -11.38 -19.41 11.76
C GLY A 78 -11.99 -20.04 10.50
N GLY A 79 -12.46 -19.26 9.52
CA GLY A 79 -12.89 -19.77 8.22
C GLY A 79 -11.74 -20.47 7.47
N THR A 80 -12.07 -21.33 6.51
CA THR A 80 -11.08 -22.09 5.75
C THR A 80 -11.44 -22.16 4.28
N THR A 81 -10.41 -22.19 3.42
CA THR A 81 -10.56 -22.51 1.99
C THR A 81 -9.54 -23.57 1.59
N PRO A 82 -9.85 -24.47 0.62
CA PRO A 82 -8.87 -25.42 0.13
C PRO A 82 -7.62 -24.76 -0.43
N GLN A 83 -6.45 -25.32 -0.13
CA GLN A 83 -5.21 -24.93 -0.79
C GLN A 83 -5.16 -25.51 -2.18
N VAL A 84 -4.52 -24.77 -3.10
CA VAL A 84 -4.23 -25.26 -4.47
C VAL A 84 -3.00 -26.16 -4.48
N PRO A 85 -2.85 -27.08 -5.45
CA PRO A 85 -1.69 -27.96 -5.50
C PRO A 85 -0.35 -27.25 -5.61
N VAL A 86 -0.32 -26.06 -6.23
CA VAL A 86 0.88 -25.23 -6.42
C VAL A 86 0.53 -23.79 -6.17
N THR A 87 1.30 -23.10 -5.32
CA THR A 87 1.25 -21.64 -5.15
C THR A 87 2.44 -21.00 -5.84
N TRP A 88 2.22 -19.83 -6.43
CA TRP A 88 3.25 -19.06 -7.13
C TRP A 88 4.27 -18.47 -6.15
N GLY A 89 5.51 -18.31 -6.60
CA GLY A 89 6.51 -17.55 -5.88
C GLY A 89 6.21 -16.05 -5.93
N PHE A 90 6.63 -15.30 -4.91
CA PHE A 90 6.40 -13.86 -4.84
C PHE A 90 7.45 -13.13 -3.98
N ILE A 91 7.63 -11.84 -4.27
CA ILE A 91 8.28 -10.90 -3.36
C ILE A 91 7.18 -10.34 -2.46
N TRP A 92 7.47 -10.30 -1.16
CA TRP A 92 6.51 -9.89 -0.13
C TRP A 92 7.09 -8.83 0.81
N SER A 93 6.37 -7.73 0.96
CA SER A 93 6.57 -6.75 2.01
C SER A 93 5.55 -7.01 3.10
N GLN A 94 6.00 -7.37 4.27
CA GLN A 94 5.13 -7.70 5.41
C GLN A 94 4.93 -6.51 6.33
N THR A 95 3.69 -6.32 6.79
CA THR A 95 3.34 -5.45 7.92
C THR A 95 2.87 -6.33 9.08
N PRO A 96 3.77 -6.87 9.91
CA PRO A 96 3.41 -7.82 10.96
C PRO A 96 2.43 -7.21 11.95
N GLY A 97 1.41 -8.00 12.35
CA GLY A 97 0.38 -7.54 13.28
C GLY A 97 -0.76 -6.74 12.66
N ALA A 98 -0.62 -6.33 11.40
CA ALA A 98 -1.71 -5.70 10.66
C ALA A 98 -2.52 -6.76 9.89
N SER A 99 -3.83 -6.69 9.97
CA SER A 99 -4.73 -7.54 9.17
C SER A 99 -4.90 -7.03 7.73
N PHE A 100 -4.07 -6.08 7.33
CA PHE A 100 -4.09 -5.37 6.05
C PHE A 100 -2.69 -4.79 5.84
N SER A 101 -2.34 -4.39 4.63
CA SER A 101 -1.16 -3.57 4.33
C SER A 101 0.03 -4.30 3.72
N ASP A 102 0.05 -5.60 3.63
CA ASP A 102 1.11 -6.31 2.92
C ASP A 102 1.04 -6.04 1.42
N TYR A 103 2.21 -5.93 0.79
CA TYR A 103 2.38 -5.74 -0.64
C TYR A 103 3.03 -6.97 -1.27
N PHE A 104 2.52 -7.41 -2.41
CA PHE A 104 2.97 -8.62 -3.11
C PHE A 104 3.21 -8.35 -4.59
N VAL A 105 4.26 -8.99 -5.14
CA VAL A 105 4.44 -9.13 -6.59
C VAL A 105 4.81 -10.58 -6.86
N ASN A 106 3.99 -11.31 -7.61
CA ASN A 106 4.23 -12.72 -7.87
C ASN A 106 5.04 -12.97 -9.15
N GLU A 107 5.49 -14.21 -9.34
CA GLU A 107 6.34 -14.63 -10.45
C GLU A 107 5.72 -14.46 -11.85
N TRP A 108 4.41 -14.23 -11.93
CA TRP A 108 3.71 -13.88 -13.17
C TRP A 108 3.74 -12.37 -13.45
N GLY A 109 4.24 -11.57 -12.51
CA GLY A 109 4.21 -10.11 -12.58
C GLY A 109 2.85 -9.53 -12.16
N VAL A 110 2.06 -10.26 -11.37
CA VAL A 110 0.85 -9.72 -10.76
C VAL A 110 1.22 -9.03 -9.46
N ALA A 111 1.02 -7.71 -9.38
CA ALA A 111 1.22 -6.89 -8.21
C ALA A 111 -0.10 -6.65 -7.47
N VAL A 112 -0.08 -6.73 -6.13
CA VAL A 112 -1.25 -6.52 -5.28
C VAL A 112 -0.90 -5.59 -4.12
N ALA A 113 -1.59 -4.45 -4.05
CA ALA A 113 -1.57 -3.52 -2.93
C ALA A 113 -2.98 -3.28 -2.40
N SER A 114 -3.13 -2.59 -1.28
CA SER A 114 -4.48 -2.22 -0.82
C SER A 114 -4.49 -1.04 0.13
N ASP A 115 -5.50 -0.19 0.02
CA ASP A 115 -5.76 0.94 0.90
C ASP A 115 -6.99 0.70 1.77
N ASN A 116 -6.92 1.11 3.03
CA ASN A 116 -8.08 1.08 3.90
C ASN A 116 -9.16 2.06 3.41
N CYS A 117 -10.41 1.61 3.40
CA CYS A 117 -11.57 2.45 3.12
C CYS A 117 -12.58 2.32 4.27
N GLY A 118 -12.18 2.73 5.48
CA GLY A 118 -12.97 2.60 6.71
C GLY A 118 -14.29 3.40 6.72
N SER A 119 -14.67 3.98 5.59
CA SER A 119 -15.80 4.91 5.44
C SER A 119 -17.01 4.29 4.75
N THR A 120 -17.24 2.99 4.89
CA THR A 120 -18.44 2.33 4.34
C THR A 120 -19.70 2.66 5.15
N ARG A 121 -20.83 2.81 4.45
CA ARG A 121 -22.18 2.89 5.06
C ARG A 121 -22.70 1.56 5.57
N GLU A 122 -21.98 0.47 5.37
CA GLU A 122 -22.46 -0.87 5.67
C GLU A 122 -22.62 -1.12 7.18
N ASP A 123 -23.44 -2.08 7.51
CA ASP A 123 -23.68 -2.53 8.88
C ASP A 123 -22.40 -3.09 9.54
N GLY A 124 -22.39 -3.11 10.88
CA GLY A 124 -21.29 -3.69 11.64
C GLY A 124 -21.19 -5.22 11.47
N TYR A 125 -20.03 -5.78 11.83
CA TYR A 125 -19.69 -7.19 11.68
C TYR A 125 -20.77 -8.12 12.24
N ASP A 126 -21.22 -7.94 13.50
CA ASP A 126 -22.17 -8.83 14.14
C ASP A 126 -23.53 -8.88 13.41
N LYS A 127 -23.98 -7.73 12.88
CA LYS A 127 -25.23 -7.66 12.13
C LYS A 127 -25.12 -8.37 10.78
N LEU A 128 -23.96 -8.26 10.12
CA LEU A 128 -23.71 -8.97 8.86
C LEU A 128 -23.57 -10.48 9.07
N VAL A 129 -22.99 -10.93 10.17
CA VAL A 129 -23.01 -12.34 10.56
C VAL A 129 -24.43 -12.83 10.75
N ALA A 130 -25.26 -12.05 11.45
CA ALA A 130 -26.65 -12.44 11.75
C ALA A 130 -27.53 -12.52 10.48
N ASN A 131 -27.26 -11.75 9.45
CA ASN A 131 -28.05 -11.71 8.20
C ASN A 131 -27.39 -12.47 7.00
N GLY A 132 -26.25 -13.16 7.24
CA GLY A 132 -25.55 -13.93 6.21
C GLY A 132 -24.65 -13.10 5.27
N GLY A 133 -24.45 -11.82 5.55
CA GLY A 133 -23.49 -10.97 4.86
C GLY A 133 -22.02 -11.32 5.16
N ILE A 134 -21.78 -12.03 6.27
CA ILE A 134 -20.50 -12.63 6.64
C ILE A 134 -20.76 -14.07 7.05
N THR A 135 -20.02 -15.03 6.49
CA THR A 135 -20.15 -16.47 6.73
C THR A 135 -18.79 -17.05 7.15
N ASP A 136 -18.77 -18.09 7.97
CA ASP A 136 -17.56 -18.79 8.44
C ASP A 136 -16.47 -17.85 9.00
N GLY A 137 -16.88 -16.81 9.73
CA GLY A 137 -15.98 -15.80 10.30
C GLY A 137 -15.51 -14.73 9.31
N GLY A 138 -15.80 -14.88 8.01
CA GLY A 138 -15.43 -13.91 6.98
C GLY A 138 -13.97 -13.97 6.56
N ILE A 139 -13.59 -13.07 5.64
CA ILE A 139 -12.23 -12.97 5.12
C ILE A 139 -11.71 -11.53 5.17
N GLY A 140 -10.43 -11.35 5.39
CA GLY A 140 -9.75 -10.06 5.42
C GLY A 140 -8.37 -10.12 4.78
N TYR A 141 -7.33 -10.22 5.58
CA TYR A 141 -5.93 -10.23 5.18
C TYR A 141 -5.63 -11.20 4.01
N HIS A 142 -6.18 -12.41 4.07
CA HIS A 142 -5.85 -13.48 3.14
C HIS A 142 -6.23 -13.23 1.68
N ILE A 143 -7.14 -12.27 1.39
CA ILE A 143 -7.53 -11.97 0.00
C ILE A 143 -6.30 -11.67 -0.87
N ARG A 144 -5.44 -10.70 -0.47
CA ARG A 144 -4.28 -10.30 -1.28
C ARG A 144 -3.23 -11.39 -1.40
N ARG A 145 -3.02 -12.15 -0.31
CA ARG A 145 -2.09 -13.26 -0.31
C ARG A 145 -2.56 -14.38 -1.24
N ILE A 146 -3.85 -14.76 -1.18
CA ILE A 146 -4.42 -15.78 -2.07
C ILE A 146 -4.37 -15.33 -3.53
N VAL A 147 -4.59 -14.03 -3.80
CA VAL A 147 -4.41 -13.45 -5.14
C VAL A 147 -2.96 -13.60 -5.58
N ALA A 148 -1.98 -13.22 -4.77
CA ALA A 148 -0.56 -13.36 -5.08
C ALA A 148 -0.15 -14.84 -5.31
N GLU A 149 -0.67 -15.76 -4.51
CA GLU A 149 -0.37 -17.19 -4.60
C GLU A 149 -1.00 -17.88 -5.81
N ARG A 150 -2.06 -17.31 -6.44
CA ARG A 150 -2.87 -18.05 -7.42
C ARG A 150 -3.08 -17.33 -8.75
N ALA A 151 -3.05 -16.00 -8.79
CA ALA A 151 -3.35 -15.24 -10.00
C ALA A 151 -2.19 -15.27 -10.99
N THR A 152 -2.50 -15.38 -12.28
CA THR A 152 -1.54 -15.28 -13.40
C THR A 152 -1.75 -14.01 -14.21
N THR A 153 -2.89 -13.32 -14.00
CA THR A 153 -3.21 -12.01 -14.59
C THR A 153 -3.92 -11.12 -13.56
N ALA A 154 -3.91 -9.81 -13.80
CA ALA A 154 -4.60 -8.87 -12.93
C ALA A 154 -6.12 -9.16 -12.86
N ARG A 155 -6.75 -9.43 -14.01
CA ARG A 155 -8.19 -9.78 -14.07
C ARG A 155 -8.50 -11.05 -13.28
N GLU A 156 -7.71 -12.11 -13.43
CA GLU A 156 -7.88 -13.34 -12.63
C GLU A 156 -7.75 -13.06 -11.13
N GLY A 157 -6.82 -12.15 -10.75
CA GLY A 157 -6.68 -11.71 -9.36
C GLY A 157 -7.93 -11.05 -8.81
N VAL A 158 -8.59 -10.18 -9.61
CA VAL A 158 -9.88 -9.58 -9.25
C VAL A 158 -10.96 -10.65 -9.09
N GLU A 159 -11.03 -11.61 -10.02
CA GLU A 159 -12.02 -12.70 -9.98
C GLU A 159 -11.81 -13.65 -8.79
N ILE A 160 -10.56 -13.89 -8.39
CA ILE A 160 -10.24 -14.64 -7.16
C ILE A 160 -10.73 -13.88 -5.93
N ALA A 161 -10.39 -12.58 -5.82
CA ALA A 161 -10.84 -11.74 -4.72
C ALA A 161 -12.37 -11.66 -4.64
N ALA A 162 -13.04 -11.51 -5.78
CA ALA A 162 -14.49 -11.46 -5.89
C ALA A 162 -15.14 -12.74 -5.33
N ARG A 163 -14.70 -13.92 -5.77
CA ARG A 163 -15.21 -15.22 -5.27
C ARG A 163 -15.05 -15.36 -3.75
N LEU A 164 -13.88 -14.97 -3.21
CA LEU A 164 -13.63 -15.02 -1.77
C LEU A 164 -14.58 -14.09 -0.98
N VAL A 165 -14.84 -12.89 -1.50
CA VAL A 165 -15.79 -11.94 -0.88
C VAL A 165 -17.22 -12.45 -0.98
N GLU A 166 -17.64 -13.02 -2.10
CA GLU A 166 -18.97 -13.61 -2.27
C GLU A 166 -19.20 -14.82 -1.34
N GLU A 167 -18.17 -15.64 -1.16
CA GLU A 167 -18.26 -16.83 -0.31
C GLU A 167 -18.30 -16.46 1.17
N PHE A 168 -17.33 -15.66 1.64
CA PHE A 168 -17.10 -15.44 3.07
C PHE A 168 -17.62 -14.10 3.59
N GLY A 169 -17.64 -13.06 2.77
CA GLY A 169 -17.86 -11.68 3.19
C GLY A 169 -16.63 -11.04 3.83
N TYR A 170 -16.41 -9.77 3.50
CA TYR A 170 -15.27 -9.00 4.00
C TYR A 170 -15.50 -8.50 5.43
N THR A 171 -14.52 -8.67 6.31
CA THR A 171 -14.69 -8.44 7.75
C THR A 171 -14.45 -7.00 8.20
N ALA A 172 -13.52 -6.27 7.55
CA ALA A 172 -13.16 -4.89 7.93
C ALA A 172 -14.13 -3.84 7.36
N GLY A 173 -13.89 -2.56 7.66
CA GLY A 173 -14.77 -1.45 7.30
C GLY A 173 -14.89 -1.14 5.82
N GLY A 174 -14.05 -1.74 4.99
CA GLY A 174 -13.96 -1.54 3.56
C GLY A 174 -12.49 -1.52 3.11
N ARG A 175 -12.24 -1.79 1.83
CA ARG A 175 -10.90 -1.86 1.26
C ARG A 175 -10.91 -1.52 -0.22
N SER A 176 -9.84 -0.85 -0.67
CA SER A 176 -9.50 -0.73 -2.08
C SER A 176 -8.30 -1.63 -2.36
N TYR A 177 -8.43 -2.55 -3.30
CA TYR A 177 -7.33 -3.37 -3.80
C TYR A 177 -6.91 -2.86 -5.18
N GLN A 178 -5.60 -2.65 -5.36
CA GLN A 178 -4.98 -2.42 -6.65
C GLN A 178 -4.37 -3.75 -7.08
N ILE A 179 -4.84 -4.28 -8.20
CA ILE A 179 -4.37 -5.55 -8.76
C ILE A 179 -3.94 -5.27 -10.19
N CYS A 180 -2.64 -5.36 -10.45
CA CYS A 180 -2.04 -4.93 -11.70
C CYS A 180 -1.14 -6.00 -12.30
N ASP A 181 -1.05 -6.05 -13.62
CA ASP A 181 -0.04 -6.79 -14.37
C ASP A 181 0.54 -5.92 -15.49
N SER A 182 1.38 -6.48 -16.35
CA SER A 182 2.01 -5.73 -17.44
C SER A 182 1.05 -5.21 -18.52
N LYS A 183 -0.21 -5.61 -18.50
CA LYS A 183 -1.21 -5.28 -19.53
C LYS A 183 -2.29 -4.35 -19.03
N GLU A 184 -2.66 -4.47 -17.75
CA GLU A 184 -3.76 -3.72 -17.17
C GLU A 184 -3.64 -3.54 -15.67
N GLY A 185 -4.27 -2.48 -15.16
CA GLY A 185 -4.50 -2.28 -13.75
C GLY A 185 -5.98 -2.29 -13.42
N TRP A 186 -6.33 -2.86 -12.29
CA TRP A 186 -7.69 -2.87 -11.75
C TRP A 186 -7.72 -2.24 -10.37
N LEU A 187 -8.77 -1.45 -10.13
CA LEU A 187 -9.12 -1.00 -8.80
C LEU A 187 -10.39 -1.73 -8.36
N MET A 188 -10.31 -2.48 -7.25
CA MET A 188 -11.45 -3.17 -6.67
C MET A 188 -11.79 -2.57 -5.31
N HIS A 189 -12.98 -1.99 -5.18
CA HIS A 189 -13.55 -1.57 -3.90
C HIS A 189 -14.39 -2.68 -3.30
N ILE A 190 -14.07 -3.05 -2.07
CA ILE A 190 -14.82 -4.04 -1.28
C ILE A 190 -15.47 -3.32 -0.09
N VAL A 191 -16.77 -3.54 0.08
CA VAL A 191 -17.55 -3.09 1.23
C VAL A 191 -17.50 -4.17 2.32
N ARG A 192 -17.70 -3.82 3.59
CA ARG A 192 -17.90 -4.87 4.60
C ARG A 192 -19.05 -5.77 4.18
N GLY A 193 -18.90 -7.09 4.30
CA GLY A 193 -19.86 -8.07 3.78
C GLY A 193 -19.53 -8.50 2.36
N LYS A 194 -20.55 -8.72 1.53
CA LYS A 194 -20.41 -9.41 0.22
C LYS A 194 -20.43 -8.50 -1.01
N HIS A 195 -20.51 -7.17 -0.82
CA HIS A 195 -20.61 -6.26 -1.95
C HIS A 195 -19.25 -5.70 -2.36
N TYR A 196 -19.03 -5.62 -3.67
CA TYR A 196 -17.81 -5.08 -4.27
C TYR A 196 -18.08 -4.58 -5.69
N VAL A 197 -17.18 -3.72 -6.16
CA VAL A 197 -17.05 -3.34 -7.55
C VAL A 197 -15.57 -3.22 -7.90
N ALA A 198 -15.18 -3.76 -9.05
CA ALA A 198 -13.89 -3.53 -9.65
C ALA A 198 -14.05 -2.81 -10.97
N GLN A 199 -13.19 -1.82 -11.21
CA GLN A 199 -13.11 -1.09 -12.47
C GLN A 199 -11.68 -1.18 -13.02
N ARG A 200 -11.58 -1.52 -14.30
CA ARG A 200 -10.31 -1.47 -15.03
C ARG A 200 -9.88 -0.01 -15.18
N VAL A 201 -8.62 0.26 -14.87
CA VAL A 201 -8.03 1.59 -15.10
C VAL A 201 -7.87 1.78 -16.61
N PRO A 202 -8.37 2.88 -17.20
CA PRO A 202 -8.19 3.13 -18.63
C PRO A 202 -6.71 3.18 -19.00
N ASP A 203 -6.34 2.61 -20.13
CA ASP A 203 -4.94 2.48 -20.57
C ASP A 203 -4.18 3.82 -20.64
N ASP A 204 -4.90 4.91 -20.99
CA ASP A 204 -4.36 6.27 -21.20
C ASP A 204 -4.60 7.22 -20.01
N GLN A 205 -5.00 6.67 -18.85
CA GLN A 205 -5.32 7.45 -17.67
C GLN A 205 -4.59 6.96 -16.43
N VAL A 206 -4.71 7.76 -15.36
CA VAL A 206 -4.10 7.53 -14.05
C VAL A 206 -5.17 7.68 -12.97
N VAL A 207 -5.15 6.77 -11.99
CA VAL A 207 -6.03 6.81 -10.82
C VAL A 207 -5.21 7.09 -9.56
N ILE A 208 -5.70 8.01 -8.73
CA ILE A 208 -5.20 8.26 -7.37
C ILE A 208 -6.23 7.71 -6.39
N ILE A 209 -5.76 6.88 -5.47
CA ILE A 209 -6.61 6.18 -4.51
C ILE A 209 -6.23 6.64 -3.09
N PRO A 210 -7.07 7.47 -2.44
CA PRO A 210 -6.99 7.75 -1.01
C PRO A 210 -7.80 6.71 -0.21
N ASN A 211 -8.02 6.96 1.08
CA ASN A 211 -8.78 6.06 1.94
C ASN A 211 -10.31 6.18 1.81
N CYS A 212 -10.80 6.29 0.59
CA CYS A 212 -12.24 6.28 0.29
C CYS A 212 -12.48 5.61 -1.08
N TYR A 213 -13.73 5.26 -1.35
CA TYR A 213 -14.12 4.73 -2.65
C TYR A 213 -14.09 5.86 -3.69
N VAL A 214 -13.43 5.61 -4.83
CA VAL A 214 -13.27 6.58 -5.93
C VAL A 214 -13.93 6.14 -7.23
N ILE A 215 -14.37 4.87 -7.35
CA ILE A 215 -15.18 4.41 -8.50
C ILE A 215 -16.52 5.15 -8.46
N ARG A 216 -16.85 5.79 -9.57
CA ARG A 216 -18.03 6.63 -9.70
C ARG A 216 -19.15 5.89 -10.44
N GLU A 217 -19.44 6.27 -11.65
CA GLU A 217 -20.48 5.65 -12.47
C GLU A 217 -20.10 4.21 -12.85
N VAL A 218 -21.03 3.29 -12.64
CA VAL A 218 -20.83 1.86 -12.89
C VAL A 218 -21.78 1.38 -13.97
N ASP A 219 -21.23 0.86 -15.05
CA ASP A 219 -21.99 0.16 -16.10
C ASP A 219 -21.81 -1.36 -15.97
N LEU A 220 -22.79 -2.04 -15.39
CA LEU A 220 -22.76 -3.48 -15.24
C LEU A 220 -22.89 -4.27 -16.57
N ASN A 221 -23.19 -3.61 -17.69
CA ASN A 221 -23.21 -4.24 -19.02
C ASN A 221 -21.82 -4.28 -19.64
N ASP A 222 -20.93 -3.37 -19.26
CA ASP A 222 -19.53 -3.34 -19.69
C ASP A 222 -18.69 -4.35 -18.90
N LYS A 223 -18.75 -5.63 -19.32
CA LYS A 223 -18.01 -6.72 -18.67
C LYS A 223 -16.50 -6.70 -18.93
N GLU A 224 -16.03 -5.88 -19.84
CA GLU A 224 -14.61 -5.68 -20.09
C GLU A 224 -13.99 -4.80 -18.99
N ASN A 225 -14.69 -3.76 -18.57
CA ASN A 225 -14.17 -2.76 -17.65
C ASN A 225 -14.75 -2.84 -16.22
N PHE A 226 -15.82 -3.63 -15.99
CA PHE A 226 -16.43 -3.78 -14.66
C PHE A 226 -16.66 -5.23 -14.27
N ILE A 227 -16.31 -5.54 -13.02
CA ILE A 227 -16.68 -6.77 -12.30
C ILE A 227 -17.30 -6.34 -10.97
N ALA A 228 -18.52 -6.81 -10.65
CA ALA A 228 -19.20 -6.40 -9.43
C ALA A 228 -20.09 -7.52 -8.87
N SER A 229 -20.40 -7.44 -7.58
CA SER A 229 -21.40 -8.32 -6.97
C SER A 229 -22.74 -8.21 -7.69
N PRO A 230 -23.46 -9.33 -7.89
CA PRO A 230 -24.65 -9.37 -8.76
C PRO A 230 -25.76 -8.43 -8.34
N ASP A 231 -25.91 -8.17 -7.05
CA ASP A 231 -26.97 -7.37 -6.45
C ASP A 231 -26.51 -5.98 -5.98
N LEU A 232 -25.35 -5.53 -6.41
CA LEU A 232 -24.72 -4.27 -5.97
C LEU A 232 -25.67 -3.07 -6.02
N ILE A 233 -26.38 -2.89 -7.13
CA ILE A 233 -27.30 -1.75 -7.32
C ILE A 233 -28.61 -1.98 -6.55
N ASP A 234 -29.19 -3.18 -6.63
CA ASP A 234 -30.45 -3.51 -5.95
C ASP A 234 -30.30 -3.40 -4.44
N TYR A 235 -29.16 -3.80 -3.88
CA TYR A 235 -28.84 -3.62 -2.48
C TYR A 235 -28.79 -2.15 -2.09
N ALA A 236 -28.12 -1.30 -2.86
CA ALA A 236 -28.08 0.15 -2.61
C ALA A 236 -29.46 0.78 -2.66
N VAL A 237 -30.33 0.35 -3.59
CA VAL A 237 -31.74 0.78 -3.67
C VAL A 237 -32.51 0.35 -2.43
N ALA A 238 -32.41 -0.92 -2.03
CA ALA A 238 -33.10 -1.46 -0.85
C ALA A 238 -32.66 -0.76 0.45
N ARG A 239 -31.41 -0.26 0.50
CA ARG A 239 -30.87 0.50 1.63
C ARG A 239 -31.19 2.01 1.57
N GLY A 240 -31.84 2.48 0.49
CA GLY A 240 -32.10 3.90 0.26
C GLY A 240 -30.85 4.75 0.01
N TRP A 241 -29.77 4.13 -0.46
CA TRP A 241 -28.50 4.82 -0.80
C TRP A 241 -28.47 5.31 -2.27
N TYR A 242 -29.32 4.75 -3.09
CA TYR A 242 -29.54 5.13 -4.48
C TYR A 242 -31.02 5.08 -4.83
N ASP A 243 -31.49 6.07 -5.63
CA ASP A 243 -32.85 6.12 -6.17
C ASP A 243 -32.80 6.10 -7.70
N PRO A 244 -33.20 4.99 -8.35
CA PRO A 244 -33.27 4.92 -9.81
C PRO A 244 -34.22 5.94 -10.43
N ALA A 245 -35.27 6.39 -9.70
CA ALA A 245 -36.19 7.41 -10.18
C ALA A 245 -35.58 8.81 -10.29
N SER A 246 -34.40 9.01 -9.69
CA SER A 246 -33.64 10.26 -9.85
C SER A 246 -33.18 10.52 -11.28
N GLY A 247 -33.15 9.51 -12.15
CA GLY A 247 -32.65 9.58 -13.53
C GLY A 247 -31.13 9.75 -13.64
N LYS A 248 -30.39 9.69 -12.52
CA LYS A 248 -28.92 9.75 -12.49
C LYS A 248 -28.33 8.35 -12.62
N PRO A 249 -27.15 8.18 -13.27
CA PRO A 249 -26.41 6.93 -13.24
C PRO A 249 -26.13 6.48 -11.81
N PHE A 250 -25.96 5.16 -11.62
CA PHE A 250 -25.51 4.63 -10.33
C PHE A 250 -24.07 5.01 -10.10
N ASP A 251 -23.82 5.74 -9.00
CA ASP A 251 -22.52 6.19 -8.53
C ASP A 251 -22.14 5.42 -7.28
N PHE A 252 -21.16 4.51 -7.40
CA PHE A 252 -20.77 3.65 -6.30
C PHE A 252 -20.24 4.43 -5.10
N ALA A 253 -19.32 5.38 -5.34
CA ALA A 253 -18.74 6.16 -4.26
C ALA A 253 -19.81 7.00 -3.53
N ALA A 254 -20.78 7.56 -4.24
CA ALA A 254 -21.88 8.30 -3.63
C ALA A 254 -22.82 7.41 -2.81
N ALA A 255 -23.03 6.16 -3.25
CA ALA A 255 -23.92 5.21 -2.58
C ALA A 255 -23.28 4.58 -1.35
N TYR A 256 -22.01 4.14 -1.43
CA TYR A 256 -21.39 3.27 -0.43
C TYR A 256 -20.43 3.95 0.53
N ASN A 257 -19.81 5.12 0.20
CA ASN A 257 -19.07 5.91 1.18
C ASN A 257 -20.00 6.48 2.25
N VAL A 258 -19.54 6.57 3.50
CA VAL A 258 -20.21 7.46 4.46
C VAL A 258 -20.13 8.91 3.98
N PRO A 259 -21.09 9.77 4.33
CA PRO A 259 -20.97 11.19 4.06
C PRO A 259 -19.64 11.75 4.59
N PRO A 260 -18.91 12.54 3.81
CA PRO A 260 -17.65 13.11 4.25
C PRO A 260 -17.85 14.02 5.47
N THR A 261 -16.81 14.15 6.29
CA THR A 261 -16.78 15.00 7.47
C THR A 261 -15.54 15.91 7.48
N GLY A 262 -15.50 16.91 8.35
CA GLY A 262 -14.34 17.80 8.53
C GLY A 262 -13.87 18.43 7.22
N LYS A 263 -12.57 18.50 7.02
CA LYS A 263 -11.93 19.14 5.85
C LYS A 263 -12.41 18.56 4.51
N THR A 264 -12.69 17.26 4.44
CA THR A 264 -13.22 16.63 3.22
C THR A 264 -14.63 17.09 2.92
N LEU A 265 -15.48 17.29 3.92
CA LEU A 265 -16.82 17.86 3.72
C LEU A 265 -16.74 19.33 3.28
N GLU A 266 -15.87 20.12 3.91
CA GLU A 266 -15.69 21.54 3.58
C GLU A 266 -15.19 21.75 2.14
N ARG A 267 -14.27 20.86 1.67
CA ARG A 267 -13.68 20.91 0.33
C ARG A 267 -14.53 20.21 -0.73
N GLY A 268 -15.32 19.21 -0.33
CA GLY A 268 -16.09 18.35 -1.23
C GLY A 268 -15.26 17.23 -1.90
N TYR A 269 -13.99 17.06 -1.51
CA TYR A 269 -13.07 16.03 -2.02
C TYR A 269 -11.97 15.67 -1.01
N ASP A 270 -11.33 14.51 -1.19
CA ASP A 270 -10.09 14.17 -0.47
C ASP A 270 -8.91 14.96 -1.08
N SER A 271 -8.14 15.65 -0.23
CA SER A 271 -7.05 16.51 -0.67
C SER A 271 -5.90 15.75 -1.35
N ARG A 272 -5.69 14.47 -1.02
CA ARG A 272 -4.67 13.63 -1.68
C ARG A 272 -5.06 13.30 -3.12
N GLN A 273 -6.34 12.97 -3.36
CA GLN A 273 -6.85 12.78 -4.71
C GLN A 273 -6.74 14.08 -5.53
N TRP A 274 -7.10 15.21 -4.92
CA TRP A 274 -7.04 16.52 -5.55
C TRP A 274 -5.61 16.90 -5.96
N ILE A 275 -4.64 16.81 -5.04
CA ILE A 275 -3.24 17.15 -5.34
C ILE A 275 -2.64 16.18 -6.36
N GLY A 276 -2.91 14.87 -6.22
CA GLY A 276 -2.43 13.88 -7.17
C GLY A 276 -2.94 14.17 -8.58
N GLN A 277 -4.23 14.46 -8.76
CA GLN A 277 -4.77 14.84 -10.05
C GLN A 277 -4.16 16.15 -10.59
N LYS A 278 -3.90 17.14 -9.71
CA LYS A 278 -3.21 18.37 -10.09
C LYS A 278 -1.79 18.12 -10.59
N LEU A 279 -1.01 17.31 -9.89
CA LEU A 279 0.37 16.96 -10.28
C LEU A 279 0.40 16.23 -11.63
N ILE A 280 -0.51 15.28 -11.82
CA ILE A 280 -0.60 14.46 -13.03
C ILE A 280 -1.04 15.29 -14.23
N THR A 281 -2.04 16.15 -14.08
CA THR A 281 -2.62 16.90 -15.20
C THR A 281 -1.98 18.27 -15.42
N GLY A 282 -1.20 18.78 -14.46
CA GLY A 282 -0.72 20.16 -14.45
C GLY A 282 -1.82 21.20 -14.22
N VAL A 283 -3.07 20.78 -14.01
CA VAL A 283 -4.25 21.66 -13.86
C VAL A 283 -4.89 21.46 -12.50
N THR A 284 -5.20 22.55 -11.82
CA THR A 284 -5.93 22.49 -10.54
C THR A 284 -7.36 21.98 -10.78
N PRO A 285 -7.76 20.83 -10.18
CA PRO A 285 -9.11 20.33 -10.34
C PRO A 285 -10.17 21.33 -9.87
N SER A 286 -11.20 21.55 -10.69
CA SER A 286 -12.29 22.53 -10.43
C SER A 286 -13.65 21.86 -10.30
N THR A 287 -13.76 20.55 -10.51
CA THR A 287 -15.01 19.78 -10.41
C THR A 287 -15.13 19.06 -9.09
N THR A 288 -16.35 18.95 -8.59
CA THR A 288 -16.70 18.16 -7.39
C THR A 288 -17.98 17.36 -7.70
N PRO A 289 -17.95 16.05 -7.52
CA PRO A 289 -16.83 15.20 -7.07
C PRO A 289 -15.71 15.12 -8.12
N LEU A 290 -14.50 14.72 -7.64
CA LEU A 290 -13.37 14.46 -8.51
C LEU A 290 -13.64 13.24 -9.42
N PRO A 291 -13.14 13.22 -10.67
CA PRO A 291 -13.27 12.06 -11.54
C PRO A 291 -12.49 10.85 -11.00
N PHE A 292 -12.91 9.65 -11.42
CA PHE A 292 -12.24 8.39 -11.11
C PHE A 292 -10.78 8.39 -11.59
N ALA A 293 -10.55 8.75 -12.84
CA ALA A 293 -9.24 8.76 -13.48
C ALA A 293 -9.04 10.06 -14.28
N VAL A 294 -7.79 10.41 -14.54
CA VAL A 294 -7.39 11.60 -15.29
C VAL A 294 -6.33 11.24 -16.33
N THR A 295 -6.36 11.92 -17.49
CA THR A 295 -5.31 11.80 -18.50
C THR A 295 -4.13 12.67 -18.08
N PRO A 296 -2.89 12.15 -17.99
CA PRO A 296 -1.73 12.93 -17.61
C PRO A 296 -1.38 13.96 -18.71
N ALA A 297 -0.80 15.10 -18.29
CA ALA A 297 -0.34 16.13 -19.23
C ALA A 297 0.79 15.61 -20.14
N GLU A 298 1.68 14.83 -19.57
CA GLU A 298 2.77 14.14 -20.24
C GLU A 298 2.75 12.67 -19.77
N LYS A 299 3.30 11.75 -20.58
CA LYS A 299 3.42 10.36 -20.18
C LYS A 299 4.27 10.22 -18.93
N MET A 300 3.75 9.49 -17.95
CA MET A 300 4.38 9.37 -16.64
C MET A 300 5.55 8.37 -16.64
N THR A 301 6.63 8.76 -16.04
CA THR A 301 7.75 7.90 -15.68
C THR A 301 7.58 7.32 -14.27
N VAL A 302 8.45 6.39 -13.89
CA VAL A 302 8.49 5.89 -12.51
C VAL A 302 8.84 7.01 -11.52
N ALA A 303 9.70 7.96 -11.92
CA ALA A 303 10.09 9.11 -11.10
C ALA A 303 8.89 10.05 -10.83
N ASP A 304 8.03 10.30 -11.82
CA ASP A 304 6.83 11.13 -11.62
C ASP A 304 5.88 10.52 -10.58
N VAL A 305 5.76 9.18 -10.55
CA VAL A 305 4.96 8.50 -9.52
C VAL A 305 5.63 8.60 -8.13
N MET A 306 6.97 8.50 -8.06
CA MET A 306 7.72 8.73 -6.82
C MET A 306 7.50 10.16 -6.29
N ASP A 307 7.48 11.15 -7.16
CA ASP A 307 7.21 12.56 -6.80
C ASP A 307 5.79 12.74 -6.25
N VAL A 308 4.79 12.10 -6.86
CA VAL A 308 3.41 12.11 -6.32
C VAL A 308 3.38 11.50 -4.91
N LEU A 309 4.03 10.35 -4.70
CA LEU A 309 4.05 9.66 -3.41
C LEU A 309 4.84 10.42 -2.33
N SER A 310 5.76 11.29 -2.72
CA SER A 310 6.58 12.10 -1.81
C SER A 310 5.97 13.47 -1.45
N ASN A 311 4.80 13.81 -2.01
CA ASN A 311 4.24 15.17 -1.96
C ASN A 311 3.61 15.52 -0.61
N HIS A 312 3.75 16.81 -0.21
CA HIS A 312 3.18 17.39 1.01
C HIS A 312 2.34 18.65 0.72
N TYR A 313 1.79 18.79 -0.49
CA TYR A 313 1.01 19.95 -0.95
C TYR A 313 1.83 21.21 -1.20
N GLU A 314 3.14 21.10 -1.41
CA GLU A 314 4.06 22.20 -1.65
C GLU A 314 3.51 23.18 -2.70
N GLY A 315 3.58 24.48 -2.40
CA GLY A 315 3.12 25.54 -3.29
C GLY A 315 1.60 25.63 -3.47
N THR A 316 0.81 25.00 -2.62
CA THR A 316 -0.65 25.09 -2.60
C THR A 316 -1.17 25.75 -1.32
N GLU A 317 -2.45 26.08 -1.27
CA GLU A 317 -3.12 26.58 -0.07
C GLU A 317 -3.16 25.57 1.10
N TYR A 318 -2.90 24.29 0.82
CA TYR A 318 -2.85 23.20 1.80
C TYR A 318 -1.45 22.96 2.36
N ASP A 319 -0.43 23.66 1.86
CA ASP A 319 0.90 23.67 2.47
C ASP A 319 0.85 24.40 3.82
N LYS A 320 1.04 23.66 4.90
CA LYS A 320 1.02 24.19 6.28
C LYS A 320 2.41 24.24 6.91
N THR A 321 3.47 24.05 6.11
CA THR A 321 4.86 24.02 6.59
C THR A 321 5.42 25.40 6.93
N ASN A 322 4.80 26.48 6.45
CA ASN A 322 5.30 27.84 6.55
C ASN A 322 6.76 27.95 6.04
N GLY A 323 7.00 27.44 4.82
CA GLY A 323 8.34 27.42 4.24
C GLY A 323 9.29 26.49 4.98
N TYR A 324 8.78 25.35 5.44
CA TYR A 324 9.50 24.32 6.19
C TYR A 324 10.03 24.77 7.58
N GLN A 325 9.45 25.78 8.17
CA GLN A 325 9.67 26.08 9.59
C GLN A 325 9.13 24.97 10.49
N THR A 326 8.12 24.24 10.00
CA THR A 326 7.60 23.01 10.60
C THR A 326 7.76 21.88 9.60
N SER A 327 8.17 20.68 10.06
CA SER A 327 8.15 19.51 9.20
C SER A 327 6.74 19.27 8.64
N PRO A 328 6.59 18.94 7.34
CA PRO A 328 5.29 18.63 6.76
C PRO A 328 4.60 17.44 7.45
N HIS A 329 5.38 16.58 8.09
CA HIS A 329 4.90 15.42 8.81
C HIS A 329 4.28 15.76 10.19
N TRP A 330 4.42 17.00 10.67
CA TRP A 330 3.93 17.47 11.98
C TRP A 330 2.80 18.49 11.86
N THR A 331 2.31 18.70 10.65
CA THR A 331 1.15 19.56 10.42
C THR A 331 -0.16 18.81 10.69
N ASP A 332 -1.26 19.55 10.78
CA ASP A 332 -2.61 18.97 10.92
C ASP A 332 -3.25 18.59 9.58
N GLU A 333 -2.52 18.77 8.47
CA GLU A 333 -2.97 18.39 7.13
C GLU A 333 -2.61 16.93 6.82
N ARG A 334 -3.56 16.18 6.27
CA ARG A 334 -3.30 14.80 5.82
C ARG A 334 -2.60 14.83 4.45
N VAL A 335 -1.29 14.79 4.48
CA VAL A 335 -0.42 14.77 3.29
C VAL A 335 -0.29 13.36 2.68
N ILE A 336 0.25 13.25 1.46
CA ILE A 336 0.51 11.95 0.82
C ILE A 336 1.67 11.25 1.52
N CYS A 337 2.83 11.91 1.63
CA CYS A 337 3.96 11.43 2.41
C CYS A 337 3.80 11.91 3.86
N THR A 338 3.58 11.00 4.79
CA THR A 338 3.24 11.32 6.18
C THR A 338 4.24 10.75 7.18
N SER A 339 4.19 11.20 8.43
CA SER A 339 5.01 10.63 9.52
C SER A 339 4.75 9.14 9.77
N SER A 340 3.61 8.64 9.36
CA SER A 340 3.23 7.22 9.47
C SER A 340 3.55 6.39 8.22
N THR A 341 4.10 6.97 7.16
CA THR A 341 4.55 6.21 5.99
C THR A 341 5.72 5.32 6.39
N GLN A 342 5.50 4.01 6.35
CA GLN A 342 6.48 2.99 6.74
C GLN A 342 7.25 2.43 5.56
N GLU A 343 6.65 2.50 4.39
CA GLU A 343 7.22 2.08 3.12
C GLU A 343 6.55 2.86 1.99
N SER A 344 7.31 3.13 0.93
CA SER A 344 6.79 3.58 -0.35
C SER A 344 7.37 2.73 -1.47
N SER A 345 6.55 2.41 -2.47
CA SER A 345 6.97 1.61 -3.61
C SER A 345 6.34 2.08 -4.90
N VAL A 346 7.07 1.92 -6.01
CA VAL A 346 6.56 2.06 -7.37
C VAL A 346 6.99 0.82 -8.15
N THR A 347 6.04 -0.02 -8.53
CA THR A 347 6.30 -1.22 -9.32
C THR A 347 6.06 -0.95 -10.79
N VAL A 348 7.07 -1.22 -11.60
CA VAL A 348 7.05 -1.17 -13.06
C VAL A 348 6.75 -2.58 -13.56
N LEU A 349 5.60 -2.78 -14.20
CA LEU A 349 5.14 -4.06 -14.72
C LEU A 349 5.29 -4.07 -16.25
N ARG A 350 6.22 -4.90 -16.73
CA ARG A 350 6.70 -4.85 -18.14
C ARG A 350 6.26 -6.08 -18.91
N ASP A 351 5.88 -5.87 -20.18
CA ASP A 351 5.59 -6.95 -21.13
C ASP A 351 6.76 -7.14 -22.11
N GLY A 352 6.93 -8.35 -22.62
CA GLY A 352 7.93 -8.65 -23.64
C GLY A 352 9.39 -8.67 -23.17
N VAL A 353 9.65 -8.73 -21.86
CA VAL A 353 10.98 -8.83 -21.26
C VAL A 353 11.15 -10.17 -20.54
N PRO A 354 12.39 -10.62 -20.26
CA PRO A 354 12.64 -11.85 -19.48
C PRO A 354 12.01 -11.79 -18.09
N ASP A 355 11.60 -12.96 -17.56
CA ASP A 355 10.93 -13.10 -16.27
C ASP A 355 11.67 -12.43 -15.10
N PRO A 356 13.02 -12.49 -14.96
CA PRO A 356 13.71 -11.86 -13.86
C PRO A 356 13.54 -10.32 -13.77
N ILE A 357 13.22 -9.67 -14.88
CA ILE A 357 13.01 -8.21 -14.95
C ILE A 357 11.59 -7.82 -15.38
N LYS A 358 10.65 -8.76 -15.41
CA LYS A 358 9.24 -8.52 -15.76
C LYS A 358 8.55 -7.53 -14.82
N ALA A 359 8.90 -7.58 -13.55
CA ALA A 359 8.51 -6.59 -12.57
C ALA A 359 9.76 -6.05 -11.84
N VAL A 360 9.80 -4.73 -11.68
CA VAL A 360 10.82 -4.02 -10.89
C VAL A 360 10.09 -3.15 -9.89
N CYS A 361 10.19 -3.50 -8.61
CA CYS A 361 9.60 -2.75 -7.52
C CYS A 361 10.65 -1.79 -6.96
N TRP A 362 10.54 -0.51 -7.27
CA TRP A 362 11.32 0.56 -6.67
C TRP A 362 10.78 0.83 -5.27
N ARG A 363 11.63 0.69 -4.25
CA ARG A 363 11.19 0.71 -2.86
C ARG A 363 12.06 1.58 -1.99
N THR A 364 11.43 2.28 -1.05
CA THR A 364 12.10 2.99 0.03
C THR A 364 11.47 2.62 1.38
N ASN A 365 12.30 2.52 2.42
CA ASN A 365 11.83 2.31 3.79
C ASN A 365 11.43 3.65 4.41
N GLY A 366 10.21 3.74 4.92
CA GLY A 366 9.68 4.93 5.57
C GLY A 366 9.24 6.01 4.57
N ARG A 367 9.47 7.26 4.95
CA ARG A 367 9.00 8.45 4.23
C ARG A 367 9.77 8.67 2.92
N PRO A 368 9.11 8.62 1.76
CA PRO A 368 9.78 8.71 0.47
C PRO A 368 10.45 10.06 0.19
N CYS A 369 10.01 11.14 0.82
CA CYS A 369 10.64 12.45 0.66
C CYS A 369 12.08 12.52 1.19
N ALA A 370 12.47 11.61 2.09
CA ALA A 370 13.78 11.57 2.74
C ALA A 370 14.47 10.20 2.64
N GLY A 371 14.03 9.33 1.76
CA GLY A 371 14.61 8.00 1.49
C GLY A 371 14.86 7.77 0.01
N PRO A 372 15.80 6.89 -0.38
CA PRO A 372 16.04 6.53 -1.77
C PRO A 372 15.10 5.40 -2.20
N TYR A 373 14.59 5.47 -3.43
CA TYR A 373 13.99 4.30 -4.05
C TYR A 373 15.07 3.41 -4.68
N ILE A 374 15.07 2.14 -4.33
CA ILE A 374 16.01 1.13 -4.79
C ILE A 374 15.25 0.07 -5.58
N PRO A 375 15.74 -0.40 -6.75
CA PRO A 375 15.05 -1.39 -7.56
C PRO A 375 15.17 -2.80 -6.96
N TRP A 376 14.04 -3.46 -6.76
CA TRP A 376 13.89 -4.86 -6.36
C TRP A 376 13.29 -5.62 -7.54
N TYR A 377 14.06 -6.56 -8.09
CA TYR A 377 13.65 -7.28 -9.30
C TYR A 377 12.90 -8.55 -8.96
N LEU A 378 11.89 -8.89 -9.75
CA LEU A 378 11.11 -10.11 -9.57
C LEU A 378 11.96 -11.39 -9.55
N GLY A 379 13.07 -11.40 -10.28
CA GLY A 379 14.00 -12.52 -10.33
C GLY A 379 14.93 -12.68 -9.12
N MET A 380 14.83 -11.85 -8.09
CA MET A 380 15.66 -11.99 -6.89
C MET A 380 15.42 -13.33 -6.21
N THR A 381 16.51 -13.97 -5.76
CA THR A 381 16.48 -15.29 -5.09
C THR A 381 16.65 -15.18 -3.58
N SER A 382 17.07 -14.03 -3.07
CA SER A 382 17.21 -13.76 -1.65
C SER A 382 17.02 -12.29 -1.36
N VAL A 383 16.69 -11.99 -0.11
CA VAL A 383 16.55 -10.62 0.41
C VAL A 383 17.90 -10.13 0.91
N PRO A 384 18.28 -8.84 0.67
CA PRO A 384 19.49 -8.25 1.22
C PRO A 384 19.55 -8.35 2.74
N GLU A 385 20.76 -8.43 3.28
CA GLU A 385 21.00 -8.46 4.73
C GLU A 385 20.38 -7.22 5.41
N GLY A 386 19.72 -7.44 6.53
CA GLY A 386 19.04 -6.38 7.29
C GLY A 386 17.62 -6.04 6.82
N TYR A 387 17.15 -6.55 5.68
CA TYR A 387 15.79 -6.29 5.17
C TYR A 387 14.77 -7.36 5.57
N ASN A 388 15.21 -8.55 5.96
CA ASN A 388 14.33 -9.56 6.56
C ASN A 388 14.51 -9.61 8.09
N TRP A 389 13.63 -10.36 8.74
CA TRP A 389 13.74 -10.60 10.18
C TRP A 389 13.90 -12.10 10.49
N MET A 390 13.26 -12.95 9.72
CA MET A 390 13.29 -14.42 9.86
C MET A 390 12.96 -15.09 8.51
N GLU A 391 12.90 -16.42 8.51
CA GLU A 391 12.49 -17.17 7.33
C GLU A 391 11.04 -16.88 6.93
N PRO A 392 10.69 -16.89 5.62
CA PRO A 392 9.37 -16.51 5.11
C PRO A 392 8.21 -17.32 5.72
N VAL A 393 8.39 -18.61 5.95
CA VAL A 393 7.38 -19.50 6.54
C VAL A 393 7.05 -19.08 7.97
N VAL A 394 8.07 -18.74 8.75
CA VAL A 394 7.89 -18.23 10.12
C VAL A 394 7.25 -16.84 10.08
N GLY A 395 7.68 -15.98 9.16
CA GLY A 395 7.08 -14.67 8.92
C GLY A 395 5.57 -14.77 8.72
N ASN A 396 5.12 -15.74 7.93
CA ASN A 396 3.69 -15.97 7.72
C ASN A 396 2.95 -16.39 8.99
N SER A 397 3.55 -17.25 9.81
CA SER A 397 2.91 -17.76 11.04
C SER A 397 2.74 -16.70 12.12
N ILE A 398 3.57 -15.65 12.12
CA ILE A 398 3.51 -14.56 13.11
C ILE A 398 2.72 -13.34 12.61
N GLN A 399 2.09 -13.39 11.44
CA GLN A 399 1.38 -12.23 10.86
C GLN A 399 0.38 -11.60 11.83
N PHE A 400 -0.38 -12.42 12.56
CA PHE A 400 -1.40 -11.95 13.50
C PHE A 400 -0.94 -11.94 14.97
N ALA A 401 0.23 -12.47 15.23
CA ALA A 401 0.84 -12.51 16.57
C ALA A 401 2.35 -12.18 16.45
N PRO A 402 2.69 -10.94 16.08
CA PRO A 402 4.07 -10.56 15.82
C PRO A 402 4.93 -10.71 17.06
N HIS A 403 6.17 -11.16 16.86
CA HIS A 403 7.14 -11.25 17.94
C HIS A 403 7.52 -9.83 18.43
N SER A 404 7.61 -9.66 19.76
CA SER A 404 7.90 -8.36 20.38
C SER A 404 9.19 -7.70 19.85
N ALA A 405 10.20 -8.48 19.49
CA ALA A 405 11.47 -7.98 18.94
C ALA A 405 11.32 -7.23 17.59
N LEU A 406 10.19 -7.37 16.90
CA LEU A 406 9.88 -6.56 15.71
C LEU A 406 9.65 -5.08 16.04
N TYR A 407 9.39 -4.75 17.30
CA TYR A 407 9.21 -3.38 17.79
C TYR A 407 10.47 -2.81 18.43
N ASP A 408 11.50 -3.65 18.68
CA ASP A 408 12.73 -3.23 19.30
C ASP A 408 13.63 -2.52 18.30
N TYR A 409 14.29 -1.45 18.75
CA TYR A 409 15.30 -0.77 17.93
C TYR A 409 16.47 -1.69 17.64
N ASP A 410 16.84 -1.80 16.37
CA ASP A 410 17.97 -2.59 15.90
C ASP A 410 18.67 -1.86 14.73
N SER A 411 19.80 -1.24 15.00
CA SER A 411 20.60 -0.49 14.03
C SER A 411 21.19 -1.35 12.88
N THR A 412 21.05 -2.68 12.94
CA THR A 412 21.43 -3.60 11.87
C THR A 412 20.31 -3.79 10.86
N LYS A 413 19.08 -3.42 11.22
CA LYS A 413 17.92 -3.54 10.35
C LYS A 413 17.74 -2.28 9.49
N ALA A 414 17.63 -2.47 8.19
CA ALA A 414 17.55 -1.38 7.22
C ALA A 414 16.40 -0.40 7.53
N TRP A 415 15.24 -0.94 7.96
CA TRP A 415 14.10 -0.10 8.32
C TRP A 415 14.48 0.94 9.39
N TRP A 416 15.17 0.53 10.46
CA TRP A 416 15.61 1.44 11.52
C TRP A 416 16.69 2.41 11.05
N VAL A 417 17.62 1.97 10.19
CA VAL A 417 18.66 2.84 9.62
C VAL A 417 18.03 4.03 8.87
N PHE A 418 16.99 3.78 8.06
CA PHE A 418 16.29 4.84 7.35
C PHE A 418 15.39 5.67 8.27
N GLN A 419 14.77 5.07 9.29
CA GLN A 419 13.99 5.82 10.30
C GLN A 419 14.87 6.79 11.11
N ASP A 420 16.09 6.42 11.47
CA ASP A 420 17.03 7.30 12.16
C ASP A 420 17.34 8.55 11.34
N LEU A 421 17.64 8.37 10.03
CA LEU A 421 17.84 9.50 9.12
C LEU A 421 16.60 10.38 9.03
N GLN A 422 15.44 9.79 8.80
CA GLN A 422 14.19 10.52 8.61
C GLN A 422 13.75 11.27 9.87
N ASN A 423 13.99 10.72 11.04
CA ASN A 423 13.75 11.39 12.31
C ASN A 423 14.72 12.57 12.53
N ALA A 424 16.01 12.41 12.16
CA ALA A 424 16.97 13.50 12.19
C ALA A 424 16.63 14.63 11.23
N VAL A 425 16.08 14.30 10.04
CA VAL A 425 15.58 15.29 9.07
C VAL A 425 14.38 16.03 9.66
N ASP A 426 13.38 15.33 10.20
CA ASP A 426 12.17 15.94 10.74
C ASP A 426 12.45 16.94 11.86
N GLY A 427 13.44 16.65 12.71
CA GLY A 427 13.86 17.54 13.80
C GLY A 427 14.39 18.90 13.31
N GLN A 428 14.83 19.01 12.04
CA GLN A 428 15.39 20.21 11.44
C GLN A 428 15.07 20.32 9.93
N TYR A 429 13.84 19.99 9.55
CA TYR A 429 13.42 19.71 8.17
C TYR A 429 13.90 20.77 7.16
N GLY A 430 13.61 22.04 7.39
CA GLY A 430 13.99 23.12 6.46
C GLY A 430 15.49 23.30 6.24
N LYS A 431 16.33 22.83 7.18
CA LYS A 431 17.80 22.87 7.04
C LYS A 431 18.35 21.61 6.38
N ALA A 432 17.71 20.46 6.61
CA ALA A 432 18.24 19.15 6.29
C ALA A 432 17.72 18.61 4.96
N ILE A 433 16.43 18.84 4.64
CA ILE A 433 15.77 18.11 3.56
C ILE A 433 16.42 18.33 2.19
N GLY A 434 16.78 19.56 1.84
CA GLY A 434 17.40 19.86 0.55
C GLY A 434 18.73 19.12 0.34
N ARG A 435 19.56 18.98 1.40
CA ARG A 435 20.81 18.21 1.36
C ARG A 435 20.54 16.73 1.18
N VAL A 436 19.58 16.19 1.92
CA VAL A 436 19.24 14.76 1.87
C VAL A 436 18.64 14.38 0.52
N GLN A 437 17.70 15.18 0.02
CA GLN A 437 17.10 14.96 -1.30
C GLN A 437 18.13 15.04 -2.43
N GLN A 438 19.10 15.97 -2.35
CA GLN A 438 20.15 16.05 -3.38
C GLN A 438 21.01 14.78 -3.41
N VAL A 439 21.39 14.25 -2.24
CA VAL A 439 22.17 12.99 -2.17
C VAL A 439 21.39 11.82 -2.73
N TRP A 440 20.10 11.71 -2.38
CA TRP A 440 19.27 10.62 -2.89
C TRP A 440 18.98 10.78 -4.38
N LYS A 441 18.80 12.01 -4.84
CA LYS A 441 18.65 12.28 -6.28
C LYS A 441 19.88 11.84 -7.06
N ASP A 442 21.09 12.24 -6.64
CA ASP A 442 22.32 11.86 -7.31
C ASP A 442 22.48 10.33 -7.33
N PHE A 443 22.21 9.65 -6.21
CA PHE A 443 22.24 8.19 -6.12
C PHE A 443 21.21 7.51 -7.05
N GLN A 444 19.98 8.02 -7.11
CA GLN A 444 18.92 7.46 -7.96
C GLN A 444 19.17 7.76 -9.46
N ASP A 445 19.69 8.94 -9.80
CA ASP A 445 20.04 9.29 -11.19
C ASP A 445 21.09 8.32 -11.76
N GLU A 446 22.09 7.92 -10.95
CA GLU A 446 23.07 6.89 -11.34
C GLU A 446 22.37 5.54 -11.60
N ILE A 447 21.47 5.10 -10.71
CA ILE A 447 20.74 3.86 -10.88
C ILE A 447 19.84 3.91 -12.13
N PHE A 448 19.13 5.03 -12.38
CA PHE A 448 18.33 5.19 -13.59
C PHE A 448 19.18 5.15 -14.87
N ALA A 449 20.37 5.75 -14.84
CA ALA A 449 21.29 5.71 -15.98
C ALA A 449 21.82 4.28 -16.25
N GLU A 450 21.93 3.44 -15.23
CA GLU A 450 22.39 2.05 -15.36
C GLU A 450 21.30 1.09 -15.87
N GLN A 451 20.00 1.41 -15.69
CA GLN A 451 18.90 0.49 -16.00
C GLN A 451 18.95 -0.13 -17.42
N PRO A 452 19.23 0.64 -18.51
CA PRO A 452 19.32 0.03 -19.84
C PRO A 452 20.43 -1.01 -19.95
N ALA A 453 21.56 -0.81 -19.25
CA ALA A 453 22.66 -1.77 -19.23
C ALA A 453 22.30 -3.02 -18.41
N VAL A 454 21.66 -2.84 -17.24
CA VAL A 454 21.14 -3.93 -16.41
C VAL A 454 20.17 -4.80 -17.21
N ASP A 455 19.19 -4.19 -17.87
CA ASP A 455 18.21 -4.89 -18.70
C ASP A 455 18.87 -5.68 -19.86
N ALA A 456 19.87 -5.08 -20.52
CA ALA A 456 20.61 -5.74 -21.58
C ALA A 456 21.44 -6.95 -21.08
N ILE A 457 22.06 -6.82 -19.91
CA ILE A 457 22.82 -7.91 -19.27
C ILE A 457 21.86 -9.04 -18.89
N VAL A 458 20.76 -8.74 -18.18
CA VAL A 458 19.77 -9.74 -17.75
C VAL A 458 19.17 -10.47 -18.95
N THR A 459 18.83 -9.74 -20.02
CA THR A 459 18.29 -10.32 -21.24
C THR A 459 19.26 -11.33 -21.88
N ARG A 460 20.56 -11.00 -21.90
CA ARG A 460 21.58 -11.92 -22.43
C ARG A 460 21.79 -13.14 -21.52
N LEU A 461 21.84 -12.93 -20.22
CA LEU A 461 21.99 -14.01 -19.24
C LEU A 461 20.79 -14.95 -19.28
N ALA A 462 19.57 -14.44 -19.25
CA ALA A 462 18.35 -15.23 -19.27
C ALA A 462 18.20 -16.07 -20.55
N ALA A 463 18.73 -15.60 -21.68
CA ALA A 463 18.74 -16.35 -22.95
C ALA A 463 19.67 -17.58 -22.90
N VAL A 464 20.63 -17.63 -21.99
CA VAL A 464 21.59 -18.74 -21.84
C VAL A 464 21.29 -19.55 -20.57
N ASP A 465 21.09 -18.86 -19.47
CA ASP A 465 20.84 -19.44 -18.14
C ASP A 465 20.07 -18.45 -17.27
N GLU A 466 18.80 -18.74 -17.04
CA GLU A 466 17.92 -17.87 -16.23
C GLU A 466 18.41 -17.75 -14.78
N GLN A 467 19.05 -18.78 -14.23
CA GLN A 467 19.58 -18.73 -12.87
C GLN A 467 20.70 -17.69 -12.73
N SER A 468 21.59 -17.61 -13.71
CA SER A 468 22.62 -16.55 -13.76
C SER A 468 22.01 -15.14 -13.84
N ALA A 469 20.90 -14.99 -14.55
CA ALA A 469 20.17 -13.71 -14.60
C ALA A 469 19.59 -13.35 -13.22
N LYS A 470 19.00 -14.31 -12.53
CA LYS A 470 18.47 -14.15 -11.16
C LYS A 470 19.56 -13.79 -10.15
N GLU A 471 20.68 -14.47 -10.22
CA GLU A 471 21.85 -14.18 -9.37
C GLU A 471 22.39 -12.76 -9.61
N PHE A 472 22.46 -12.34 -10.87
CA PHE A 472 22.90 -10.99 -11.22
C PHE A 472 21.99 -9.92 -10.60
N VAL A 473 20.66 -9.97 -10.78
CA VAL A 473 19.75 -8.97 -10.21
C VAL A 473 19.73 -9.01 -8.69
N THR A 474 19.89 -10.20 -8.09
CA THR A 474 20.01 -10.35 -6.63
C THR A 474 21.23 -9.59 -6.11
N GLN A 475 22.40 -9.80 -6.72
CA GLN A 475 23.64 -9.14 -6.30
C GLN A 475 23.62 -7.64 -6.59
N TYR A 476 23.03 -7.22 -7.71
CA TYR A 476 22.88 -5.80 -8.05
C TYR A 476 22.04 -5.07 -6.98
N THR A 477 20.85 -5.58 -6.65
CA THR A 477 20.03 -5.01 -5.57
C THR A 477 20.75 -5.03 -4.22
N ASN A 478 21.44 -6.12 -3.88
CA ASN A 478 22.24 -6.21 -2.64
C ASN A 478 23.31 -5.13 -2.55
N SER A 479 24.00 -4.85 -3.67
CA SER A 479 25.00 -3.78 -3.72
C SER A 479 24.38 -2.41 -3.47
N LEU A 480 23.28 -2.09 -4.15
CA LEU A 480 22.58 -0.81 -4.01
C LEU A 480 22.02 -0.60 -2.60
N THR A 481 21.40 -1.62 -2.02
CA THR A 481 20.83 -1.57 -0.65
C THR A 481 21.92 -1.36 0.40
N THR A 482 23.09 -1.99 0.24
CA THR A 482 24.26 -1.81 1.11
C THR A 482 24.79 -0.38 1.03
N GLN A 483 24.94 0.17 -0.20
CA GLN A 483 25.39 1.54 -0.42
C GLN A 483 24.41 2.55 0.20
N ALA A 484 23.11 2.39 -0.07
CA ALA A 484 22.08 3.27 0.48
C ALA A 484 22.08 3.27 2.01
N ALA A 485 22.21 2.11 2.67
CA ALA A 485 22.29 2.03 4.12
C ALA A 485 23.55 2.74 4.68
N ALA A 486 24.67 2.65 3.99
CA ALA A 486 25.90 3.36 4.38
C ALA A 486 25.74 4.88 4.24
N ILE A 487 25.15 5.35 3.12
CA ILE A 487 24.83 6.78 2.90
C ILE A 487 23.88 7.29 3.97
N ALA A 488 22.81 6.54 4.29
CA ALA A 488 21.83 6.92 5.31
C ALA A 488 22.49 7.10 6.70
N LYS A 489 23.39 6.19 7.10
CA LYS A 489 24.14 6.30 8.35
C LYS A 489 25.04 7.53 8.39
N GLU A 490 25.72 7.84 7.28
CA GLU A 490 26.58 9.01 7.18
C GLU A 490 25.78 10.32 7.24
N LEU A 491 24.68 10.42 6.51
CA LEU A 491 23.76 11.56 6.57
C LEU A 491 23.20 11.75 7.98
N THR A 492 22.80 10.66 8.65
CA THR A 492 22.33 10.72 10.03
C THR A 492 23.40 11.29 10.95
N ARG A 493 24.65 10.81 10.81
CA ARG A 493 25.80 11.32 11.59
C ARG A 493 26.03 12.81 11.31
N GLU A 494 26.04 13.23 10.05
CA GLU A 494 26.18 14.65 9.67
C GLU A 494 25.11 15.51 10.38
N LEU A 495 23.84 15.13 10.29
CA LEU A 495 22.72 15.89 10.84
C LEU A 495 22.73 15.97 12.37
N VAL A 496 23.04 14.86 13.04
CA VAL A 496 23.06 14.80 14.52
C VAL A 496 24.27 15.56 15.09
N THR A 497 25.40 15.63 14.38
CA THR A 497 26.62 16.32 14.85
C THR A 497 26.69 17.78 14.42
N ALA A 498 25.91 18.22 13.44
CA ALA A 498 25.96 19.60 12.94
C ALA A 498 25.61 20.67 13.99
N ASP A 499 24.79 20.35 14.97
CA ASP A 499 24.39 21.26 16.05
C ASP A 499 25.39 21.28 17.23
N LEU A 500 26.49 20.52 17.16
CA LEU A 500 27.53 20.49 18.20
C LEU A 500 28.68 21.47 17.94
N HIS A 501 28.63 22.20 16.85
CA HIS A 501 29.57 23.25 16.43
C HIS A 501 28.85 24.56 16.09
#